data_dd8d3bf82618b0fecfce6057e0def1d4
#
_entry.id   dd8d3bf82618b0fecfce6057e0def1d4
#
_cell.length_a   1.000
_cell.length_b   1.000
_cell.length_c   1.000
_cell.angle_alpha   90.00
_cell.angle_beta   90.00
_cell.angle_gamma   90.00
#
_symmetry.space_group_name_H-M   'P 1'
#
loop_
_entity.id
_entity.type
_entity.pdbx_description
1 polymer ?
#
loop_
_entity_poly.entity_id
_entity_poly.type
_entity_poly.pdbx_seq_one_letter_code
_entity_poly.pdbx_strand_id
1 'polypeptide(L)'
;SKGLQQLIKNLSDEIIRIEPSCMLHPNILGAYEKNREKALSQIGIQVVADINAEVPVNYGRQTLTTVGGQTFLENPNLHQEVFGPYSVIVQCEDINQMEKIVSRLEGQLTGTVMAEEKEVLQHAGLIGALQSRVGRIIFNGVPTGVEVCPSMTHGGPYPASTDSRFTAVGIDAIRRWVRPFSYQDWPDRLLPE
;
A
#
# COMPACT_ATOMS: atom_id res chain seq x y z
N SER A 1 20.88 11.52 -1.34
CA SER A 1 22.07 10.84 -1.92
C SER A 1 22.03 10.90 -3.44
N LYS A 2 23.18 10.73 -4.12
CA LYS A 2 23.24 10.67 -5.59
C LYS A 2 22.41 9.50 -6.14
N GLY A 3 22.40 8.36 -5.46
CA GLY A 3 21.60 7.19 -5.84
C GLY A 3 20.11 7.47 -5.82
N LEU A 4 19.61 8.17 -4.80
CA LEU A 4 18.20 8.56 -4.71
C LEU A 4 17.80 9.48 -5.86
N GLN A 5 18.63 10.47 -6.20
CA GLN A 5 18.33 11.38 -7.31
C GLN A 5 18.30 10.64 -8.66
N GLN A 6 19.20 9.68 -8.84
CA GLN A 6 19.19 8.84 -10.05
C GLN A 6 17.94 7.95 -10.11
N LEU A 7 17.52 7.37 -8.96
CA LEU A 7 16.29 6.59 -8.87
C LEU A 7 15.07 7.43 -9.23
N ILE A 8 14.94 8.61 -8.65
CA ILE A 8 13.83 9.54 -8.92
C ILE A 8 13.77 9.89 -10.40
N LYS A 9 14.94 10.21 -11.00
CA LYS A 9 15.03 10.50 -12.43
C LYS A 9 14.59 9.32 -13.28
N ASN A 10 15.09 8.12 -13.00
CA ASN A 10 14.74 6.93 -13.77
C ASN A 10 13.24 6.63 -13.67
N LEU A 11 12.66 6.72 -12.47
CA LEU A 11 11.22 6.55 -12.27
C LEU A 11 10.40 7.59 -13.02
N SER A 12 10.82 8.85 -13.01
CA SER A 12 10.18 9.91 -13.78
C SER A 12 10.19 9.59 -15.28
N ASP A 13 11.37 9.23 -15.82
CA ASP A 13 11.53 8.91 -17.23
C ASP A 13 10.66 7.72 -17.66
N GLU A 14 10.51 6.70 -16.79
CA GLU A 14 9.67 5.53 -17.08
C GLU A 14 8.17 5.84 -16.96
N ILE A 15 7.74 6.56 -15.91
CA ILE A 15 6.32 6.88 -15.69
C ILE A 15 5.75 7.73 -16.83
N ILE A 16 6.54 8.65 -17.41
CA ILE A 16 6.11 9.46 -18.55
C ILE A 16 5.88 8.60 -19.82
N ARG A 17 6.56 7.46 -19.94
CA ARG A 17 6.42 6.54 -21.07
C ARG A 17 5.23 5.60 -20.97
N ILE A 18 4.68 5.42 -19.76
CA ILE A 18 3.53 4.54 -19.54
C ILE A 18 2.28 5.22 -20.08
N GLU A 19 1.56 4.55 -20.97
CA GLU A 19 0.27 5.05 -21.45
C GLU A 19 -0.76 5.11 -20.32
N PRO A 20 -1.59 6.15 -20.25
CA PRO A 20 -2.70 6.21 -19.31
C PRO A 20 -3.61 4.98 -19.42
N SER A 21 -4.15 4.54 -18.30
CA SER A 21 -4.99 3.35 -18.23
C SER A 21 -6.44 3.70 -17.91
N CYS A 22 -7.36 2.91 -18.49
CA CYS A 22 -8.78 3.04 -18.20
C CYS A 22 -9.06 2.69 -16.72
N MET A 23 -9.70 3.60 -16.01
CA MET A 23 -10.14 3.36 -14.63
C MET A 23 -11.37 2.44 -14.63
N LEU A 24 -11.51 1.67 -13.57
CA LEU A 24 -12.56 0.65 -13.44
C LEU A 24 -13.99 1.24 -13.55
N HIS A 25 -14.18 2.48 -13.08
CA HIS A 25 -15.48 3.16 -13.11
C HIS A 25 -15.30 4.69 -13.12
N PRO A 26 -16.16 5.49 -13.78
CA PRO A 26 -16.07 6.95 -13.78
C PRO A 26 -16.06 7.59 -12.39
N ASN A 27 -16.78 7.04 -11.42
CA ASN A 27 -16.77 7.55 -10.05
C ASN A 27 -15.39 7.39 -9.39
N ILE A 28 -14.65 6.32 -9.76
CA ILE A 28 -13.27 6.11 -9.28
C ILE A 28 -12.35 7.15 -9.88
N LEU A 29 -12.49 7.45 -11.18
CA LEU A 29 -11.75 8.53 -11.82
C LEU A 29 -12.02 9.88 -11.15
N GLY A 30 -13.29 10.23 -10.93
CA GLY A 30 -13.65 11.50 -10.28
C GLY A 30 -13.11 11.61 -8.85
N ALA A 31 -13.12 10.51 -8.08
CA ALA A 31 -12.52 10.45 -6.76
C ALA A 31 -10.98 10.57 -6.82
N TYR A 32 -10.35 9.90 -7.79
CA TYR A 32 -8.93 10.01 -8.04
C TYR A 32 -8.49 11.45 -8.34
N GLU A 33 -9.13 12.10 -9.29
CA GLU A 33 -8.79 13.47 -9.70
C GLU A 33 -8.90 14.44 -8.51
N LYS A 34 -9.99 14.36 -7.76
CA LYS A 34 -10.21 15.18 -6.56
C LYS A 34 -9.14 14.94 -5.49
N ASN A 35 -8.83 13.68 -5.19
CA ASN A 35 -7.84 13.35 -4.16
C ASN A 35 -6.42 13.66 -4.62
N ARG A 36 -6.12 13.48 -5.90
CA ARG A 36 -4.87 13.90 -6.53
C ARG A 36 -4.67 15.42 -6.40
N GLU A 37 -5.66 16.22 -6.75
CA GLU A 37 -5.61 17.67 -6.61
C GLU A 37 -5.37 18.08 -5.15
N LYS A 38 -6.09 17.45 -4.20
CA LYS A 38 -5.88 17.65 -2.78
C LYS A 38 -4.45 17.30 -2.34
N ALA A 39 -3.89 16.20 -2.84
CA ALA A 39 -2.51 15.81 -2.53
C ALA A 39 -1.50 16.80 -3.10
N LEU A 40 -1.68 17.23 -4.35
CA LEU A 40 -0.79 18.19 -5.01
C LEU A 40 -0.83 19.58 -4.37
N SER A 41 -1.92 19.97 -3.72
CA SER A 41 -2.04 21.24 -3.01
C SER A 41 -1.35 21.27 -1.65
N GLN A 42 -0.83 20.12 -1.17
CA GLN A 42 -0.17 20.07 0.13
C GLN A 42 1.21 20.74 0.10
N ILE A 43 1.53 21.46 1.18
CA ILE A 43 2.83 22.12 1.33
C ILE A 43 3.95 21.09 1.31
N GLY A 44 5.01 21.36 0.56
CA GLY A 44 6.21 20.52 0.47
C GLY A 44 6.13 19.40 -0.57
N ILE A 45 4.98 19.20 -1.21
CA ILE A 45 4.87 18.29 -2.36
C ILE A 45 5.56 18.93 -3.57
N GLN A 46 6.36 18.15 -4.26
CA GLN A 46 6.99 18.50 -5.53
C GLN A 46 6.58 17.48 -6.59
N VAL A 47 6.04 17.94 -7.70
CA VAL A 47 5.71 17.08 -8.86
C VAL A 47 7.01 16.71 -9.56
N VAL A 48 7.27 15.44 -9.71
CA VAL A 48 8.45 14.88 -10.41
C VAL A 48 8.10 14.48 -11.83
N ALA A 49 6.94 13.83 -12.00
CA ALA A 49 6.38 13.48 -13.28
C ALA A 49 4.86 13.62 -13.25
N ASP A 50 4.31 14.24 -14.28
CA ASP A 50 2.87 14.37 -14.49
C ASP A 50 2.57 14.33 -15.99
N ILE A 51 1.62 13.50 -16.39
CA ILE A 51 1.20 13.41 -17.78
C ILE A 51 0.12 14.47 -18.02
N ASN A 52 0.48 15.51 -18.76
CA ASN A 52 -0.39 16.64 -19.06
C ASN A 52 -1.06 16.51 -20.46
N ALA A 53 -1.12 15.29 -21.00
CA ALA A 53 -1.76 15.02 -22.28
C ALA A 53 -3.28 14.88 -22.13
N GLU A 54 -4.01 15.16 -23.22
CA GLU A 54 -5.40 14.75 -23.32
C GLU A 54 -5.48 13.21 -23.28
N VAL A 55 -6.34 12.69 -22.43
CA VAL A 55 -6.57 11.26 -22.27
C VAL A 55 -8.01 10.91 -22.62
N PRO A 56 -8.27 9.70 -23.10
CA PRO A 56 -9.64 9.25 -23.37
C PRO A 56 -10.53 9.32 -22.14
N VAL A 57 -11.84 9.32 -22.35
CA VAL A 57 -12.82 9.31 -21.26
C VAL A 57 -12.57 8.14 -20.32
N ASN A 58 -12.60 8.41 -19.02
CA ASN A 58 -12.37 7.45 -17.94
C ASN A 58 -10.93 6.91 -17.82
N TYR A 59 -9.93 7.63 -18.34
CA TYR A 59 -8.52 7.27 -18.18
C TYR A 59 -7.87 8.13 -17.09
N GLY A 60 -7.12 7.47 -16.19
CA GLY A 60 -6.34 8.12 -15.14
C GLY A 60 -4.95 8.49 -15.65
N ARG A 61 -4.50 9.73 -15.35
CA ARG A 61 -3.15 10.21 -15.66
C ARG A 61 -2.19 9.88 -14.52
N GLN A 62 -1.04 9.31 -14.86
CA GLN A 62 -0.01 8.99 -13.89
C GLN A 62 0.61 10.27 -13.31
N THR A 63 0.86 10.24 -12.02
CA THR A 63 1.52 11.33 -11.31
C THR A 63 2.52 10.77 -10.31
N LEU A 64 3.74 11.23 -10.37
CA LEU A 64 4.79 10.96 -9.41
C LEU A 64 5.16 12.25 -8.68
N THR A 65 5.15 12.18 -7.37
CA THR A 65 5.52 13.30 -6.50
C THR A 65 6.62 12.93 -5.53
N THR A 66 7.24 13.91 -4.91
CA THR A 66 8.17 13.71 -3.81
C THR A 66 7.91 14.70 -2.69
N VAL A 67 8.27 14.31 -1.47
CA VAL A 67 8.18 15.13 -0.26
C VAL A 67 9.28 14.75 0.73
N GLY A 68 9.73 15.70 1.53
CA GLY A 68 10.67 15.42 2.62
C GLY A 68 10.01 14.65 3.77
N GLY A 69 10.78 13.76 4.41
CA GLY A 69 10.28 12.89 5.49
C GLY A 69 9.70 13.65 6.67
N GLN A 70 10.28 14.78 7.05
CA GLN A 70 9.76 15.60 8.16
C GLN A 70 8.38 16.21 7.81
N THR A 71 8.24 16.78 6.62
CA THR A 71 6.94 17.30 6.13
C THR A 71 5.89 16.20 6.06
N PHE A 72 6.26 15.00 5.60
CA PHE A 72 5.36 13.87 5.58
C PHE A 72 4.89 13.48 6.98
N LEU A 73 5.78 13.43 7.96
CA LEU A 73 5.46 13.12 9.37
C LEU A 73 4.52 14.15 10.02
N GLU A 74 4.63 15.42 9.64
CA GLU A 74 3.87 16.52 10.22
C GLU A 74 2.51 16.74 9.56
N ASN A 75 2.31 16.23 8.33
CA ASN A 75 1.09 16.41 7.58
C ASN A 75 0.33 15.10 7.31
N PRO A 76 -0.63 14.72 8.16
CA PRO A 76 -1.41 13.49 8.00
C PRO A 76 -2.21 13.41 6.69
N ASN A 77 -2.49 14.52 6.01
CA ASN A 77 -3.14 14.47 4.71
C ASN A 77 -2.30 13.79 3.63
N LEU A 78 -0.96 13.75 3.80
CA LEU A 78 -0.05 13.07 2.90
C LEU A 78 -0.03 11.55 3.10
N HIS A 79 -0.59 11.04 4.20
CA HIS A 79 -0.72 9.60 4.48
C HIS A 79 -1.95 8.99 3.83
N GLN A 80 -2.87 9.82 3.33
CA GLN A 80 -4.11 9.33 2.74
C GLN A 80 -3.87 8.72 1.37
N GLU A 81 -4.52 7.60 1.10
CA GLU A 81 -4.48 6.95 -0.19
C GLU A 81 -5.12 7.84 -1.29
N VAL A 82 -4.41 7.97 -2.40
CA VAL A 82 -4.94 8.51 -3.64
C VAL A 82 -5.20 7.34 -4.59
N PHE A 83 -6.42 6.85 -4.60
CA PHE A 83 -6.78 5.60 -5.28
C PHE A 83 -6.75 5.75 -6.79
N GLY A 84 -5.61 5.43 -7.40
CA GLY A 84 -5.34 5.56 -8.83
C GLY A 84 -3.84 5.63 -9.13
N PRO A 85 -3.44 6.04 -10.34
CA PRO A 85 -2.04 6.04 -10.77
C PRO A 85 -1.25 7.23 -10.17
N TYR A 86 -1.21 7.32 -8.86
CA TYR A 86 -0.47 8.30 -8.08
C TYR A 86 0.56 7.62 -7.18
N SER A 87 1.75 8.19 -7.11
CA SER A 87 2.79 7.75 -6.19
C SER A 87 3.51 8.93 -5.54
N VAL A 88 3.86 8.77 -4.27
CA VAL A 88 4.66 9.74 -3.53
C VAL A 88 5.96 9.09 -3.05
N ILE A 89 7.10 9.74 -3.35
CA ILE A 89 8.41 9.36 -2.83
C ILE A 89 8.69 10.20 -1.59
N VAL A 90 8.74 9.57 -0.44
CA VAL A 90 9.11 10.22 0.83
C VAL A 90 10.63 10.12 1.02
N GLN A 91 11.30 11.25 0.96
CA GLN A 91 12.75 11.33 1.10
C GLN A 91 13.13 11.42 2.58
N CYS A 92 13.59 10.31 3.14
CA CYS A 92 14.04 10.24 4.52
C CYS A 92 15.51 10.66 4.66
N GLU A 93 15.85 11.31 5.76
CA GLU A 93 17.21 11.70 6.10
C GLU A 93 18.04 10.48 6.49
N ASP A 94 17.44 9.59 7.26
CA ASP A 94 18.05 8.35 7.74
C ASP A 94 17.01 7.23 7.93
N ILE A 95 17.51 6.07 8.35
CA ILE A 95 16.69 4.88 8.61
C ILE A 95 15.75 5.07 9.80
N ASN A 96 16.14 5.86 10.80
CA ASN A 96 15.32 6.12 11.99
C ASN A 96 14.10 6.97 11.63
N GLN A 97 14.26 7.93 10.73
CA GLN A 97 13.14 8.71 10.21
C GLN A 97 12.22 7.83 9.37
N MET A 98 12.77 6.93 8.54
CA MET A 98 11.98 5.96 7.77
C MET A 98 11.17 5.05 8.69
N GLU A 99 11.75 4.52 9.76
CA GLU A 99 11.07 3.69 10.75
C GLU A 99 9.92 4.46 11.43
N LYS A 100 10.15 5.72 11.80
CA LYS A 100 9.11 6.58 12.38
C LYS A 100 7.95 6.80 11.41
N ILE A 101 8.25 7.02 10.13
CA ILE A 101 7.23 7.19 9.09
C ILE A 101 6.40 5.92 8.97
N VAL A 102 7.07 4.77 8.77
CA VAL A 102 6.38 3.48 8.64
C VAL A 102 5.51 3.20 9.86
N SER A 103 6.01 3.46 11.07
CA SER A 103 5.27 3.24 12.32
C SER A 103 4.01 4.11 12.46
N ARG A 104 3.89 5.19 11.70
CA ARG A 104 2.73 6.12 11.73
C ARG A 104 1.74 5.89 10.61
N LEU A 105 2.08 5.08 9.61
CA LEU A 105 1.15 4.72 8.55
C LEU A 105 -0.03 3.94 9.12
N GLU A 106 -1.19 4.11 8.51
CA GLU A 106 -2.34 3.24 8.71
C GLU A 106 -2.04 1.83 8.19
N GLY A 107 -2.89 0.86 8.53
CA GLY A 107 -2.75 -0.51 8.04
C GLY A 107 -2.83 -0.59 6.52
N GLN A 108 -1.94 -1.37 5.92
CA GLN A 108 -1.82 -1.58 4.48
C GLN A 108 -1.95 -3.07 4.13
N LEU A 109 -2.33 -3.38 2.91
CA LEU A 109 -2.39 -4.77 2.43
C LEU A 109 -1.00 -5.37 2.26
N THR A 110 -0.08 -4.60 1.67
CA THR A 110 1.28 -5.07 1.35
C THR A 110 2.31 -3.99 1.60
N GLY A 111 3.50 -4.44 1.93
CA GLY A 111 4.71 -3.61 1.91
C GLY A 111 5.82 -4.35 1.19
N THR A 112 6.61 -3.64 0.39
CA THR A 112 7.76 -4.22 -0.29
C THR A 112 9.05 -3.65 0.30
N VAL A 113 10.00 -4.52 0.57
CA VAL A 113 11.38 -4.17 0.93
C VAL A 113 12.26 -4.43 -0.27
N MET A 114 12.85 -3.39 -0.84
CA MET A 114 13.86 -3.49 -1.90
C MET A 114 15.23 -3.19 -1.30
N ALA A 115 16.01 -4.24 -1.07
CA ALA A 115 17.29 -4.16 -0.35
C ALA A 115 18.17 -5.39 -0.64
N GLU A 116 19.42 -5.34 -0.24
CA GLU A 116 20.23 -6.53 -0.11
C GLU A 116 19.92 -7.27 1.21
N GLU A 117 20.04 -8.58 1.24
CA GLU A 117 19.74 -9.38 2.45
C GLU A 117 20.47 -8.91 3.71
N LYS A 118 21.76 -8.50 3.55
CA LYS A 118 22.56 -7.97 4.67
C LYS A 118 21.97 -6.67 5.25
N GLU A 119 21.34 -5.84 4.44
CA GLU A 119 20.72 -4.58 4.89
C GLU A 119 19.46 -4.86 5.70
N VAL A 120 18.67 -5.87 5.29
CA VAL A 120 17.48 -6.29 6.05
C VAL A 120 17.87 -6.70 7.47
N LEU A 121 18.95 -7.47 7.62
CA LEU A 121 19.46 -7.89 8.93
C LEU A 121 19.94 -6.72 9.80
N GLN A 122 20.48 -5.67 9.18
CA GLN A 122 20.97 -4.48 9.89
C GLN A 122 19.82 -3.55 10.35
N HIS A 123 18.65 -3.65 9.72
CA HIS A 123 17.51 -2.74 9.94
C HIS A 123 16.27 -3.46 10.47
N ALA A 124 16.48 -4.37 11.44
CA ALA A 124 15.40 -5.17 12.04
C ALA A 124 14.26 -4.31 12.64
N GLY A 125 14.55 -3.12 13.15
CA GLY A 125 13.55 -2.17 13.65
C GLY A 125 12.59 -1.72 12.57
N LEU A 126 13.10 -1.32 11.39
CA LEU A 126 12.27 -0.95 10.24
C LEU A 126 11.41 -2.12 9.77
N ILE A 127 11.98 -3.33 9.70
CA ILE A 127 11.22 -4.52 9.31
C ILE A 127 10.10 -4.82 10.31
N GLY A 128 10.38 -4.72 11.62
CA GLY A 128 9.37 -4.86 12.68
C GLY A 128 8.26 -3.81 12.61
N ALA A 129 8.63 -2.55 12.32
CA ALA A 129 7.66 -1.49 12.08
C ALA A 129 6.76 -1.81 10.88
N LEU A 130 7.35 -2.27 9.77
CA LEU A 130 6.60 -2.66 8.58
C LEU A 130 5.67 -3.84 8.86
N GLN A 131 6.13 -4.88 9.55
CA GLN A 131 5.32 -6.05 9.95
C GLN A 131 4.06 -5.65 10.73
N SER A 132 4.15 -4.60 11.54
CA SER A 132 3.01 -4.12 12.32
C SER A 132 1.99 -3.32 11.48
N ARG A 133 2.32 -2.99 10.23
CA ARG A 133 1.50 -2.11 9.36
C ARG A 133 0.97 -2.79 8.12
N VAL A 134 1.48 -3.97 7.75
CA VAL A 134 1.07 -4.64 6.52
C VAL A 134 0.58 -6.05 6.79
N GLY A 135 -0.27 -6.55 5.94
CA GLY A 135 -0.70 -7.96 5.99
C GLY A 135 0.31 -8.91 5.34
N ARG A 136 1.15 -8.41 4.45
CA ARG A 136 2.16 -9.20 3.72
C ARG A 136 3.37 -8.37 3.38
N ILE A 137 4.56 -8.89 3.66
CA ILE A 137 5.83 -8.29 3.22
C ILE A 137 6.33 -9.04 2.00
N ILE A 138 6.77 -8.29 1.00
CA ILE A 138 7.39 -8.79 -0.22
C ILE A 138 8.85 -8.35 -0.23
N PHE A 139 9.74 -9.23 -0.63
CA PHE A 139 11.17 -8.92 -0.76
C PHE A 139 11.56 -8.84 -2.24
N ASN A 140 12.14 -7.71 -2.65
CA ASN A 140 12.62 -7.44 -4.01
C ASN A 140 11.62 -7.79 -5.12
N GLY A 141 10.33 -7.52 -4.88
CA GLY A 141 9.25 -7.83 -5.82
C GLY A 141 8.12 -6.81 -5.76
N VAL A 142 7.13 -7.02 -6.60
CA VAL A 142 5.91 -6.20 -6.64
C VAL A 142 4.69 -7.06 -6.30
N PRO A 143 3.63 -6.52 -5.72
CA PRO A 143 2.43 -7.26 -5.37
C PRO A 143 1.59 -7.55 -6.63
N THR A 144 1.97 -8.57 -7.39
CA THR A 144 1.33 -8.91 -8.66
C THR A 144 0.06 -9.74 -8.54
N GLY A 145 -0.21 -10.33 -7.40
CA GLY A 145 -1.38 -11.17 -7.19
C GLY A 145 -1.31 -11.97 -5.91
N VAL A 146 -2.27 -12.87 -5.75
CA VAL A 146 -2.36 -13.80 -4.63
C VAL A 146 -2.48 -15.23 -5.15
N GLU A 147 -1.80 -16.16 -4.48
CA GLU A 147 -1.91 -17.58 -4.75
C GLU A 147 -2.92 -18.23 -3.81
N VAL A 148 -3.51 -19.34 -4.24
CA VAL A 148 -4.37 -20.16 -3.38
C VAL A 148 -3.50 -21.14 -2.62
N CYS A 149 -2.93 -20.69 -1.51
CA CYS A 149 -2.12 -21.53 -0.62
C CYS A 149 -2.39 -21.20 0.85
N PRO A 150 -2.06 -22.10 1.79
CA PRO A 150 -2.33 -21.90 3.22
C PRO A 150 -1.64 -20.67 3.84
N SER A 151 -0.48 -20.28 3.33
CA SER A 151 0.30 -19.14 3.84
C SER A 151 -0.09 -17.80 3.24
N MET A 152 -0.96 -17.79 2.22
CA MET A 152 -1.36 -16.54 1.56
C MET A 152 -2.33 -15.75 2.42
N THR A 153 -1.99 -14.49 2.65
CA THR A 153 -2.86 -13.52 3.30
C THR A 153 -3.15 -12.34 2.38
N HIS A 154 -4.43 -12.06 2.18
CA HIS A 154 -4.91 -10.82 1.57
C HIS A 154 -5.81 -10.10 2.57
N GLY A 155 -5.21 -9.29 3.37
CA GLY A 155 -5.77 -8.53 4.48
C GLY A 155 -4.67 -7.71 5.12
N GLY A 156 -4.90 -7.20 6.30
CA GLY A 156 -3.90 -6.42 7.04
C GLY A 156 -4.54 -5.71 8.22
N PRO A 157 -3.75 -4.95 9.00
CA PRO A 157 -4.28 -4.13 10.08
C PRO A 157 -5.29 -3.11 9.55
N TYR A 158 -6.22 -2.67 10.37
CA TYR A 158 -7.17 -1.63 9.99
C TYR A 158 -6.43 -0.35 9.52
N PRO A 159 -6.87 0.31 8.43
CA PRO A 159 -8.09 0.09 7.65
C PRO A 159 -7.95 -0.89 6.46
N ALA A 160 -6.80 -1.57 6.29
CA ALA A 160 -6.60 -2.52 5.18
C ALA A 160 -7.63 -3.64 5.18
N SER A 161 -8.06 -4.10 6.37
CA SER A 161 -9.22 -4.97 6.53
C SER A 161 -9.97 -4.64 7.83
N THR A 162 -11.27 -4.99 7.87
CA THR A 162 -12.11 -4.78 9.04
C THR A 162 -11.80 -5.76 10.18
N ASP A 163 -11.23 -6.92 9.84
CA ASP A 163 -10.74 -7.91 10.80
C ASP A 163 -9.46 -8.56 10.26
N SER A 164 -8.33 -8.22 10.89
CA SER A 164 -7.00 -8.68 10.49
C SER A 164 -6.74 -10.16 10.74
N ARG A 165 -7.63 -10.87 11.44
CA ARG A 165 -7.53 -12.32 11.69
C ARG A 165 -7.88 -13.16 10.48
N PHE A 166 -8.54 -12.57 9.48
CA PHE A 166 -9.04 -13.31 8.33
C PHE A 166 -8.44 -12.77 7.02
N THR A 167 -8.20 -13.70 6.10
CA THR A 167 -7.83 -13.36 4.72
C THR A 167 -9.07 -13.22 3.84
N ALA A 168 -9.02 -12.35 2.83
CA ALA A 168 -10.08 -12.20 1.83
C ALA A 168 -10.05 -13.30 0.75
N VAL A 169 -8.90 -13.94 0.54
CA VAL A 169 -8.68 -14.96 -0.49
C VAL A 169 -7.86 -16.12 0.07
N GLY A 170 -7.81 -17.23 -0.68
CA GLY A 170 -7.08 -18.43 -0.30
C GLY A 170 -7.94 -19.45 0.45
N ILE A 171 -7.31 -20.52 0.90
CA ILE A 171 -7.98 -21.67 1.53
C ILE A 171 -8.75 -21.26 2.79
N ASP A 172 -8.19 -20.36 3.59
CA ASP A 172 -8.75 -19.91 4.85
C ASP A 172 -9.81 -18.79 4.71
N ALA A 173 -10.11 -18.34 3.50
CA ALA A 173 -11.09 -17.26 3.27
C ALA A 173 -12.49 -17.58 3.79
N ILE A 174 -12.87 -18.85 3.83
CA ILE A 174 -14.16 -19.33 4.37
C ILE A 174 -14.36 -18.94 5.84
N ARG A 175 -13.27 -18.81 6.61
CA ARG A 175 -13.33 -18.47 8.05
C ARG A 175 -13.96 -17.10 8.32
N ARG A 176 -14.03 -16.21 7.34
CA ARG A 176 -14.73 -14.92 7.45
C ARG A 176 -16.25 -15.07 7.53
N TRP A 177 -16.80 -16.18 7.06
CA TRP A 177 -18.22 -16.42 6.87
C TRP A 177 -18.78 -17.45 7.85
N VAL A 178 -17.93 -18.03 8.69
CA VAL A 178 -18.30 -19.03 9.68
C VAL A 178 -17.88 -18.58 11.07
N ARG A 179 -18.51 -19.13 12.07
CA ARG A 179 -18.16 -18.94 13.47
C ARG A 179 -18.17 -20.26 14.23
N PRO A 180 -17.38 -20.42 15.27
CA PRO A 180 -17.53 -21.51 16.20
C PRO A 180 -18.95 -21.52 16.82
N PHE A 181 -19.50 -22.69 16.99
CA PHE A 181 -20.73 -22.92 17.73
C PHE A 181 -20.55 -24.13 18.61
N SER A 182 -21.02 -24.07 19.86
CA SER A 182 -20.85 -25.16 20.82
C SER A 182 -22.22 -25.71 21.23
N TYR A 183 -22.29 -27.03 21.34
CA TYR A 183 -23.36 -27.75 21.94
C TYR A 183 -22.90 -28.20 23.34
N GLN A 184 -23.59 -27.78 24.39
CA GLN A 184 -23.30 -28.21 25.76
C GLN A 184 -24.46 -29.06 26.28
N ASP A 185 -24.17 -30.24 26.86
CA ASP A 185 -25.12 -31.20 27.38
C ASP A 185 -26.17 -31.64 26.33
N TRP A 186 -25.82 -31.50 25.02
CA TRP A 186 -26.67 -31.88 23.92
C TRP A 186 -26.53 -33.36 23.62
N PRO A 187 -27.62 -34.14 23.45
CA PRO A 187 -27.51 -35.56 23.11
C PRO A 187 -26.79 -35.80 21.80
N ASP A 188 -25.79 -36.67 21.77
CA ASP A 188 -24.98 -36.96 20.58
C ASP A 188 -25.78 -37.28 19.34
N ARG A 189 -26.90 -38.02 19.49
CA ARG A 189 -27.81 -38.40 18.38
C ARG A 189 -28.49 -37.19 17.69
N LEU A 190 -28.44 -36.02 18.28
CA LEU A 190 -29.05 -34.79 17.78
C LEU A 190 -28.00 -33.79 17.25
N LEU A 191 -26.71 -34.14 17.29
CA LEU A 191 -25.68 -33.35 16.63
C LEU A 191 -25.88 -33.40 15.12
N PRO A 192 -25.60 -32.30 14.38
CA PRO A 192 -25.60 -32.31 12.93
C PRO A 192 -24.52 -33.25 12.41
N GLU A 193 -24.78 -33.87 11.24
CA GLU A 193 -23.80 -34.69 10.51
C GLU A 193 -22.65 -33.88 9.94
#